data_6722e474529f6bdce8f938e51a2a76aa
#
_entry.id   6722e474529f6bdce8f938e51a2a76aa
#
_cell.length_a   1.000
_cell.length_b   1.000
_cell.length_c   1.000
_cell.angle_alpha   90.00
_cell.angle_beta   90.00
_cell.angle_gamma   90.00
#
_symmetry.space_group_name_H-M   'P 1'
#
loop_
_entity.id
_entity.type
_entity.pdbx_description
1 polymer ?
#
loop_
_entity_poly.entity_id
_entity_poly.type
_entity_poly.pdbx_seq_one_letter_code
_entity_poly.pdbx_strand_id
1 'polypeptide(L)'
;MGLPIALLPIRLQYWIASKIAKNLASNPPRTVHNIWANLTLCFPDKSDNEKEAILLECLTTAGVFLLNFPLITLFGKRYLEKSCSIKGLEHLQTVREQGHNVILLTPHTWAIDVLPVLLASKGSPVVAMVKEQKNPVGDWLMHRQRMQFGGRIYERSAGIKPYMKSVREGYIGYYLPDQDHGREQSLFVDFFATQKATLPGLGKLAKVSKAKVLAAFTRLNTETGKYEITISPVWENFPSGDEHADARAMNVFIEQQVSRYPEQYMWTFQLLRTRPDPNERSPYNNEDLKKPAVKS
;
A
#
# COMPACT_ATOMS: atom_id res chain seq x y z
N MET A 1 0.33 24.09 7.13
CA MET A 1 0.24 24.14 8.61
C MET A 1 0.82 22.93 9.35
N GLY A 2 1.03 21.76 8.74
CA GLY A 2 1.55 20.56 9.42
C GLY A 2 3.05 20.49 9.70
N LEU A 3 3.87 21.31 9.05
CA LEU A 3 5.32 21.20 9.14
C LEU A 3 5.90 21.40 10.56
N PRO A 4 5.44 22.35 11.38
CA PRO A 4 5.92 22.48 12.75
C PRO A 4 5.59 21.25 13.60
N ILE A 5 4.46 20.60 13.37
CA ILE A 5 4.03 19.39 14.11
C ILE A 5 4.92 18.20 13.71
N ALA A 6 5.35 18.11 12.46
CA ALA A 6 6.24 17.05 11.97
C ALA A 6 7.63 17.08 12.66
N LEU A 7 8.04 18.21 13.24
CA LEU A 7 9.30 18.35 13.97
C LEU A 7 9.18 18.01 15.47
N LEU A 8 7.98 17.77 15.96
CA LEU A 8 7.77 17.34 17.34
C LEU A 8 8.26 15.91 17.56
N PRO A 9 8.56 15.53 18.82
CA PRO A 9 8.86 14.14 19.16
C PRO A 9 7.75 13.21 18.72
N ILE A 10 8.10 12.00 18.23
CA ILE A 10 7.14 11.04 17.66
C ILE A 10 5.99 10.71 18.62
N ARG A 11 6.26 10.62 19.91
CA ARG A 11 5.24 10.37 20.94
C ARG A 11 4.14 11.46 20.99
N LEU A 12 4.53 12.72 20.76
CA LEU A 12 3.58 13.84 20.74
C LEU A 12 2.79 13.84 19.42
N GLN A 13 3.43 13.54 18.29
CA GLN A 13 2.75 13.34 17.01
C GLN A 13 1.71 12.22 17.13
N TYR A 14 2.08 11.08 17.71
CA TYR A 14 1.18 9.96 17.96
C TYR A 14 0.00 10.36 18.84
N TRP A 15 0.27 11.08 19.94
CA TRP A 15 -0.79 11.55 20.82
C TRP A 15 -1.78 12.47 20.09
N ILE A 16 -1.31 13.42 19.30
CA ILE A 16 -2.15 14.30 18.48
C ILE A 16 -2.99 13.47 17.50
N ALA A 17 -2.33 12.59 16.74
CA ALA A 17 -2.97 11.74 15.75
C ALA A 17 -4.04 10.83 16.40
N SER A 18 -3.76 10.25 17.57
CA SER A 18 -4.70 9.39 18.29
C SER A 18 -5.96 10.14 18.77
N LYS A 19 -5.84 11.40 19.15
CA LYS A 19 -6.99 12.23 19.50
C LYS A 19 -7.87 12.50 18.28
N ILE A 20 -7.25 12.79 17.13
CA ILE A 20 -7.96 12.97 15.85
C ILE A 20 -8.62 11.65 15.43
N ALA A 21 -7.92 10.53 15.54
CA ALA A 21 -8.45 9.21 15.22
C ALA A 21 -9.72 8.87 16.04
N LYS A 22 -9.69 9.12 17.35
CA LYS A 22 -10.85 8.93 18.24
C LYS A 22 -12.03 9.81 17.83
N ASN A 23 -11.78 11.08 17.51
CA ASN A 23 -12.85 11.97 17.04
C ASN A 23 -13.46 11.50 15.71
N LEU A 24 -12.63 11.04 14.77
CA LEU A 24 -13.10 10.46 13.51
C LEU A 24 -13.89 9.16 13.72
N ALA A 25 -13.50 8.34 14.70
CA ALA A 25 -14.21 7.11 15.02
C ALA A 25 -15.56 7.37 15.71
N SER A 26 -15.68 8.45 16.47
CA SER A 26 -16.94 8.85 17.14
C SER A 26 -17.94 9.47 16.15
N ASN A 27 -17.45 10.19 15.13
CA ASN A 27 -18.25 10.80 14.07
C ASN A 27 -17.76 10.29 12.71
N PRO A 28 -18.05 9.02 12.36
CA PRO A 28 -17.36 8.32 11.30
C PRO A 28 -17.72 8.88 9.91
N PRO A 29 -16.74 9.44 9.17
CA PRO A 29 -16.90 9.73 7.75
C PRO A 29 -16.90 8.44 6.93
N ARG A 30 -17.28 8.54 5.66
CA ARG A 30 -17.36 7.39 4.73
C ARG A 30 -16.07 6.53 4.72
N THR A 31 -14.91 7.14 4.84
CA THR A 31 -13.63 6.41 4.86
C THR A 31 -13.49 5.52 6.09
N VAL A 32 -14.01 5.93 7.24
CA VAL A 32 -14.03 5.12 8.47
C VAL A 32 -15.02 3.96 8.33
N HIS A 33 -16.18 4.18 7.70
CA HIS A 33 -17.10 3.09 7.37
C HIS A 33 -16.46 2.06 6.41
N ASN A 34 -15.66 2.50 5.44
CA ASN A 34 -14.93 1.58 4.57
C ASN A 34 -13.94 0.71 5.37
N ILE A 35 -13.19 1.29 6.33
CA ILE A 35 -12.29 0.52 7.21
C ILE A 35 -13.09 -0.54 7.96
N TRP A 36 -14.20 -0.15 8.58
CA TRP A 36 -15.03 -1.05 9.37
C TRP A 36 -15.59 -2.20 8.54
N ALA A 37 -16.15 -1.92 7.36
CA ALA A 37 -16.66 -2.93 6.45
C ALA A 37 -15.58 -3.93 6.02
N ASN A 38 -14.38 -3.44 5.67
CA ASN A 38 -13.26 -4.29 5.33
C ASN A 38 -12.85 -5.18 6.50
N LEU A 39 -12.72 -4.63 7.71
CA LEU A 39 -12.33 -5.40 8.90
C LEU A 39 -13.39 -6.45 9.26
N THR A 40 -14.68 -6.12 9.14
CA THR A 40 -15.78 -7.04 9.42
C THR A 40 -15.79 -8.23 8.46
N LEU A 41 -15.54 -7.99 7.18
CA LEU A 41 -15.52 -9.06 6.17
C LEU A 41 -14.22 -9.87 6.17
N CYS A 42 -13.09 -9.22 6.43
CA CYS A 42 -11.79 -9.90 6.43
C CYS A 42 -11.52 -10.64 7.75
N PHE A 43 -12.06 -10.18 8.87
CA PHE A 43 -11.85 -10.74 10.22
C PHE A 43 -13.17 -10.96 10.95
N PRO A 44 -14.05 -11.85 10.47
CA PRO A 44 -15.36 -12.08 11.09
C PRO A 44 -15.26 -12.61 12.52
N ASP A 45 -14.18 -13.33 12.84
CA ASP A 45 -13.96 -13.92 14.16
C ASP A 45 -13.46 -12.92 15.21
N LYS A 46 -13.05 -11.71 14.79
CA LYS A 46 -12.66 -10.66 15.73
C LYS A 46 -13.88 -9.97 16.32
N SER A 47 -13.82 -9.74 17.63
CA SER A 47 -14.79 -8.92 18.32
C SER A 47 -14.81 -7.46 17.81
N ASP A 48 -15.88 -6.75 18.04
CA ASP A 48 -15.98 -5.34 17.64
C ASP A 48 -14.93 -4.46 18.34
N ASN A 49 -14.57 -4.79 19.59
CA ASN A 49 -13.49 -4.09 20.30
C ASN A 49 -12.13 -4.28 19.63
N GLU A 50 -11.81 -5.48 19.15
CA GLU A 50 -10.55 -5.74 18.43
C GLU A 50 -10.53 -5.02 17.07
N LYS A 51 -11.65 -5.02 16.33
CA LYS A 51 -11.78 -4.27 15.08
C LYS A 51 -11.65 -2.77 15.30
N GLU A 52 -12.23 -2.25 16.40
CA GLU A 52 -12.11 -0.84 16.76
C GLU A 52 -10.66 -0.47 17.14
N ALA A 53 -9.97 -1.33 17.86
CA ALA A 53 -8.54 -1.13 18.16
C ALA A 53 -7.70 -1.03 16.87
N ILE A 54 -7.91 -1.93 15.91
CA ILE A 54 -7.24 -1.88 14.61
C ILE A 54 -7.60 -0.59 13.84
N LEU A 55 -8.86 -0.21 13.83
CA LEU A 55 -9.34 1.01 13.18
C LEU A 55 -8.68 2.27 13.76
N LEU A 56 -8.66 2.39 15.09
CA LEU A 56 -8.05 3.54 15.77
C LEU A 56 -6.55 3.63 15.50
N GLU A 57 -5.84 2.50 15.57
CA GLU A 57 -4.41 2.47 15.30
C GLU A 57 -4.12 2.72 13.82
N CYS A 58 -4.94 2.23 12.90
CA CYS A 58 -4.86 2.52 11.46
C CYS A 58 -4.98 4.03 11.18
N LEU A 59 -5.98 4.70 11.77
CA LEU A 59 -6.17 6.14 11.63
C LEU A 59 -5.04 6.94 12.29
N THR A 60 -4.53 6.47 13.43
CA THR A 60 -3.40 7.10 14.13
C THR A 60 -2.13 7.01 13.30
N THR A 61 -1.82 5.81 12.77
CA THR A 61 -0.67 5.58 11.86
C THR A 61 -0.76 6.45 10.62
N ALA A 62 -1.95 6.53 10.01
CA ALA A 62 -2.21 7.43 8.88
C ALA A 62 -1.90 8.89 9.24
N GLY A 63 -2.38 9.34 10.39
CA GLY A 63 -2.16 10.71 10.88
C GLY A 63 -0.68 11.01 11.07
N VAL A 64 0.07 10.13 11.74
CA VAL A 64 1.52 10.28 11.93
C VAL A 64 2.26 10.27 10.58
N PHE A 65 1.90 9.36 9.67
CA PHE A 65 2.50 9.33 8.32
C PHE A 65 2.25 10.63 7.56
N LEU A 66 1.01 11.13 7.54
CA LEU A 66 0.64 12.35 6.84
C LEU A 66 1.36 13.59 7.39
N LEU A 67 1.63 13.65 8.70
CA LEU A 67 2.44 14.71 9.31
C LEU A 67 3.89 14.66 8.81
N ASN A 68 4.46 13.46 8.66
CA ASN A 68 5.86 13.27 8.26
C ASN A 68 6.06 13.23 6.73
N PHE A 69 4.98 13.07 5.94
CA PHE A 69 5.05 12.95 4.49
C PHE A 69 5.82 14.09 3.79
N PRO A 70 5.63 15.38 4.15
CA PRO A 70 6.36 16.48 3.56
C PRO A 70 7.88 16.44 3.83
N LEU A 71 8.30 15.79 4.94
CA LEU A 71 9.72 15.71 5.31
C LEU A 71 10.53 14.93 4.27
N ILE A 72 9.91 13.92 3.62
CA ILE A 72 10.55 13.15 2.54
C ILE A 72 10.91 14.07 1.37
N THR A 73 10.02 14.97 1.00
CA THR A 73 10.27 15.92 -0.10
C THR A 73 11.25 17.02 0.28
N LEU A 74 11.16 17.54 1.51
CA LEU A 74 11.92 18.70 1.97
C LEU A 74 13.36 18.34 2.33
N PHE A 75 13.56 17.21 3.00
CA PHE A 75 14.89 16.78 3.48
C PHE A 75 15.49 15.64 2.67
N GLY A 76 14.71 15.05 1.77
CA GLY A 76 15.14 14.11 0.74
C GLY A 76 15.96 12.94 1.27
N LYS A 77 17.09 12.68 0.61
CA LYS A 77 17.96 11.53 0.89
C LYS A 77 18.40 11.43 2.35
N ARG A 78 18.79 12.56 2.97
CA ARG A 78 19.27 12.58 4.38
C ARG A 78 18.20 12.12 5.36
N TYR A 79 16.95 12.54 5.15
CA TYR A 79 15.83 12.11 5.98
C TYR A 79 15.55 10.62 5.81
N LEU A 80 15.51 10.14 4.56
CA LEU A 80 15.27 8.74 4.26
C LEU A 80 16.35 7.83 4.84
N GLU A 81 17.64 8.17 4.69
CA GLU A 81 18.74 7.38 5.24
C GLU A 81 18.70 7.28 6.77
N LYS A 82 18.31 8.36 7.45
CA LYS A 82 18.18 8.38 8.91
C LYS A 82 16.94 7.68 9.42
N SER A 83 15.85 7.75 8.65
CA SER A 83 14.51 7.32 9.10
C SER A 83 14.13 5.93 8.62
N CYS A 84 14.88 5.31 7.71
CA CYS A 84 14.54 4.00 7.14
C CYS A 84 15.53 2.92 7.57
N SER A 85 15.00 1.72 7.80
CA SER A 85 15.77 0.47 7.88
C SER A 85 15.23 -0.51 6.84
N ILE A 86 16.11 -1.24 6.16
CA ILE A 86 15.74 -2.21 5.13
C ILE A 86 16.34 -3.56 5.49
N LYS A 87 15.51 -4.59 5.51
CA LYS A 87 15.89 -6.01 5.57
C LYS A 87 15.66 -6.64 4.21
N GLY A 88 16.59 -7.46 3.73
CA GLY A 88 16.49 -8.15 2.44
C GLY A 88 16.83 -7.29 1.22
N LEU A 89 17.51 -6.14 1.40
CA LEU A 89 17.99 -5.32 0.29
C LEU A 89 18.94 -6.10 -0.62
N GLU A 90 19.71 -7.01 -0.06
CA GLU A 90 20.62 -7.91 -0.74
C GLU A 90 19.91 -8.77 -1.79
N HIS A 91 18.67 -9.20 -1.55
CA HIS A 91 17.90 -9.96 -2.53
C HIS A 91 17.66 -9.15 -3.81
N LEU A 92 17.30 -7.88 -3.65
CA LEU A 92 17.10 -6.96 -4.78
C LEU A 92 18.42 -6.68 -5.51
N GLN A 93 19.50 -6.46 -4.76
CA GLN A 93 20.82 -6.17 -5.33
C GLN A 93 21.34 -7.35 -6.16
N THR A 94 21.32 -8.55 -5.60
CA THR A 94 21.74 -9.78 -6.30
C THR A 94 21.02 -9.96 -7.64
N VAL A 95 19.70 -9.81 -7.67
CA VAL A 95 18.91 -9.93 -8.90
C VAL A 95 19.31 -8.92 -9.96
N ARG A 96 19.58 -7.69 -9.55
CA ARG A 96 19.98 -6.60 -10.45
C ARG A 96 21.42 -6.78 -10.96
N GLU A 97 22.35 -7.21 -10.11
CA GLU A 97 23.73 -7.54 -10.47
C GLU A 97 23.81 -8.68 -11.49
N GLN A 98 22.86 -9.61 -11.43
CA GLN A 98 22.68 -10.66 -12.44
C GLN A 98 22.07 -10.15 -13.76
N GLY A 99 21.78 -8.85 -13.89
CA GLY A 99 21.22 -8.24 -15.09
C GLY A 99 19.73 -8.46 -15.31
N HIS A 100 19.01 -8.94 -14.30
CA HIS A 100 17.56 -9.15 -14.41
C HIS A 100 16.76 -7.86 -14.16
N ASN A 101 15.67 -7.70 -14.90
CA ASN A 101 14.63 -6.72 -14.57
C ASN A 101 13.89 -7.14 -13.29
N VAL A 102 13.35 -6.17 -12.56
CA VAL A 102 12.68 -6.42 -11.28
C VAL A 102 11.31 -5.76 -11.25
N ILE A 103 10.34 -6.49 -10.71
CA ILE A 103 9.06 -5.93 -10.26
C ILE A 103 8.93 -6.20 -8.76
N LEU A 104 8.71 -5.14 -7.98
CA LEU A 104 8.39 -5.22 -6.55
C LEU A 104 6.88 -5.19 -6.36
N LEU A 105 6.33 -6.29 -5.89
CA LEU A 105 4.96 -6.39 -5.41
C LEU A 105 4.87 -5.74 -4.03
N THR A 106 3.96 -4.81 -3.84
CA THR A 106 3.79 -4.09 -2.56
C THR A 106 2.31 -3.80 -2.30
N PRO A 107 1.78 -4.12 -1.12
CA PRO A 107 0.43 -3.71 -0.74
C PRO A 107 0.36 -2.20 -0.47
N HIS A 108 -0.84 -1.62 -0.59
CA HIS A 108 -1.05 -0.23 -0.19
C HIS A 108 -0.97 -0.08 1.33
N THR A 109 0.20 0.27 1.83
CA THR A 109 0.40 0.72 3.22
C THR A 109 0.44 2.25 3.28
N TRP A 110 0.29 2.84 4.47
CA TRP A 110 0.43 4.30 4.63
C TRP A 110 1.78 4.80 4.14
N ALA A 111 2.84 4.06 4.43
CA ALA A 111 4.23 4.41 4.08
C ALA A 111 4.67 3.95 2.67
N ILE A 112 3.72 3.71 1.76
CA ILE A 112 3.97 3.11 0.44
C ILE A 112 4.97 3.89 -0.43
N ASP A 113 5.01 5.19 -0.33
CA ASP A 113 5.89 6.04 -1.13
C ASP A 113 7.34 6.09 -0.61
N VAL A 114 7.60 5.58 0.59
CA VAL A 114 8.93 5.64 1.23
C VAL A 114 9.95 4.76 0.49
N LEU A 115 9.60 3.50 0.24
CA LEU A 115 10.52 2.55 -0.42
C LEU A 115 10.94 2.99 -1.83
N PRO A 116 10.02 3.37 -2.74
CA PRO A 116 10.42 3.76 -4.09
C PRO A 116 11.29 5.01 -4.12
N VAL A 117 11.03 5.99 -3.27
CA VAL A 117 11.83 7.21 -3.18
C VAL A 117 13.21 6.91 -2.58
N LEU A 118 13.28 6.05 -1.56
CA LEU A 118 14.55 5.61 -0.97
C LEU A 118 15.42 4.86 -1.98
N LEU A 119 14.86 3.90 -2.73
CA LEU A 119 15.58 3.17 -3.77
C LEU A 119 16.09 4.10 -4.87
N ALA A 120 15.26 5.03 -5.33
CA ALA A 120 15.65 6.02 -6.32
C ALA A 120 16.79 6.92 -5.79
N SER A 121 16.76 7.34 -4.53
CA SER A 121 17.83 8.14 -3.91
C SER A 121 19.18 7.40 -3.80
N LYS A 122 19.15 6.07 -3.89
CA LYS A 122 20.32 5.17 -3.90
C LYS A 122 20.74 4.75 -5.31
N GLY A 123 20.22 5.40 -6.37
CA GLY A 123 20.54 5.09 -7.76
C GLY A 123 19.79 3.91 -8.35
N SER A 124 18.72 3.46 -7.69
CA SER A 124 17.83 2.40 -8.18
C SER A 124 16.45 2.99 -8.48
N PRO A 125 16.27 3.67 -9.64
CA PRO A 125 15.04 4.39 -9.93
C PRO A 125 13.86 3.44 -10.10
N VAL A 126 12.69 3.90 -9.67
CA VAL A 126 11.45 3.13 -9.63
C VAL A 126 10.44 3.71 -10.63
N VAL A 127 9.66 2.85 -11.25
CA VAL A 127 8.52 3.24 -12.09
C VAL A 127 7.22 2.72 -11.48
N ALA A 128 6.22 3.59 -11.42
CA ALA A 128 4.89 3.24 -10.92
C ALA A 128 3.78 3.77 -11.84
N MET A 129 2.63 3.10 -11.79
CA MET A 129 1.39 3.62 -12.36
C MET A 129 0.57 4.28 -11.25
N VAL A 130 0.09 5.48 -11.51
CA VAL A 130 -0.64 6.29 -10.54
C VAL A 130 -2.01 6.71 -11.08
N LYS A 131 -2.88 7.08 -10.16
CA LYS A 131 -4.11 7.80 -10.47
C LYS A 131 -3.95 9.24 -10.00
N GLU A 132 -4.33 10.19 -10.82
CA GLU A 132 -4.37 11.61 -10.47
C GLU A 132 -5.21 11.84 -9.20
N GLN A 133 -4.71 12.67 -8.31
CA GLN A 133 -5.39 13.01 -7.07
C GLN A 133 -6.31 14.22 -7.29
N LYS A 134 -7.47 14.20 -6.63
CA LYS A 134 -8.43 15.31 -6.74
C LYS A 134 -7.91 16.62 -6.12
N ASN A 135 -7.05 16.53 -5.13
CA ASN A 135 -6.44 17.71 -4.51
C ASN A 135 -5.15 18.08 -5.25
N PRO A 136 -5.09 19.23 -5.95
CA PRO A 136 -3.94 19.59 -6.78
C PRO A 136 -2.65 19.82 -5.98
N VAL A 137 -2.75 20.27 -4.72
CA VAL A 137 -1.57 20.45 -3.86
C VAL A 137 -1.02 19.09 -3.43
N GLY A 138 -1.89 18.17 -3.04
CA GLY A 138 -1.52 16.79 -2.70
C GLY A 138 -0.92 16.06 -3.90
N ASP A 139 -1.55 16.21 -5.07
CA ASP A 139 -1.07 15.62 -6.32
C ASP A 139 0.32 16.13 -6.69
N TRP A 140 0.53 17.44 -6.70
CA TRP A 140 1.83 18.06 -6.94
C TRP A 140 2.91 17.57 -5.97
N LEU A 141 2.58 17.49 -4.67
CA LEU A 141 3.54 17.03 -3.66
C LEU A 141 3.94 15.57 -3.88
N MET A 142 2.97 14.72 -4.16
CA MET A 142 3.21 13.29 -4.45
C MET A 142 4.02 13.09 -5.73
N HIS A 143 3.70 13.81 -6.80
CA HIS A 143 4.46 13.80 -8.05
C HIS A 143 5.90 14.24 -7.83
N ARG A 144 6.10 15.40 -7.20
CA ARG A 144 7.44 15.92 -6.89
C ARG A 144 8.26 14.93 -6.07
N GLN A 145 7.65 14.31 -5.05
CA GLN A 145 8.31 13.33 -4.20
C GLN A 145 8.75 12.09 -4.97
N ARG A 146 7.86 11.52 -5.78
CA ARG A 146 8.13 10.29 -6.53
C ARG A 146 9.16 10.47 -7.64
N MET A 147 9.27 11.67 -8.19
CA MET A 147 10.19 11.98 -9.30
C MET A 147 11.52 12.59 -8.87
N GLN A 148 11.68 13.01 -7.62
CA GLN A 148 12.81 13.83 -7.15
C GLN A 148 14.21 13.18 -7.31
N PHE A 149 14.30 11.86 -7.48
CA PHE A 149 15.56 11.13 -7.70
C PHE A 149 15.53 10.29 -8.98
N GLY A 150 14.82 10.75 -10.01
CA GLY A 150 14.74 10.09 -11.31
C GLY A 150 13.71 8.97 -11.38
N GLY A 151 12.78 8.86 -10.43
CA GLY A 151 11.62 7.97 -10.53
C GLY A 151 10.73 8.37 -11.71
N ARG A 152 9.97 7.42 -12.24
CA ARG A 152 8.96 7.64 -13.30
C ARG A 152 7.58 7.28 -12.81
N ILE A 153 6.60 8.10 -13.16
CA ILE A 153 5.19 7.81 -12.91
C ILE A 153 4.42 7.97 -14.21
N TYR A 154 3.50 7.05 -14.42
CA TYR A 154 2.59 7.09 -15.55
C TYR A 154 1.16 7.02 -15.05
N GLU A 155 0.30 7.84 -15.63
CA GLU A 155 -1.14 7.73 -15.36
C GLU A 155 -1.69 6.42 -15.93
N ARG A 156 -2.70 5.87 -15.26
CA ARG A 156 -3.36 4.62 -15.72
C ARG A 156 -3.97 4.76 -17.11
N SER A 157 -4.41 5.95 -17.45
CA SER A 157 -4.94 6.31 -18.79
C SER A 157 -3.93 6.13 -19.91
N ALA A 158 -2.62 6.26 -19.64
CA ALA A 158 -1.54 6.03 -20.61
C ALA A 158 -1.35 4.55 -20.97
N GLY A 159 -2.03 3.65 -20.26
CA GLY A 159 -1.91 2.20 -20.44
C GLY A 159 -0.58 1.66 -19.88
N ILE A 160 -0.40 0.34 -20.00
CA ILE A 160 0.71 -0.38 -19.37
C ILE A 160 2.04 -0.31 -20.14
N LYS A 161 2.01 0.04 -21.43
CA LYS A 161 3.20 0.01 -22.31
C LYS A 161 4.37 0.87 -21.83
N PRO A 162 4.16 2.15 -21.41
CA PRO A 162 5.25 2.99 -20.88
C PRO A 162 5.90 2.42 -19.62
N TYR A 163 5.09 1.85 -18.72
CA TYR A 163 5.58 1.16 -17.52
C TYR A 163 6.50 -0.02 -17.88
N MET A 164 6.02 -0.92 -18.76
CA MET A 164 6.82 -2.08 -19.21
C MET A 164 8.12 -1.67 -19.91
N LYS A 165 8.08 -0.59 -20.71
CA LYS A 165 9.28 -0.04 -21.35
C LYS A 165 10.29 0.39 -20.30
N SER A 166 9.86 1.13 -19.29
CA SER A 166 10.74 1.59 -18.20
C SER A 166 11.34 0.42 -17.40
N VAL A 167 10.57 -0.64 -17.13
CA VAL A 167 11.10 -1.85 -16.47
C VAL A 167 12.22 -2.48 -17.31
N ARG A 168 12.05 -2.56 -18.62
CA ARG A 168 13.09 -3.07 -19.54
C ARG A 168 14.32 -2.15 -19.64
N GLU A 169 14.16 -0.88 -19.36
CA GLU A 169 15.25 0.11 -19.27
C GLU A 169 16.00 0.06 -17.90
N GLY A 170 15.66 -0.90 -17.02
CA GLY A 170 16.32 -1.12 -15.73
C GLY A 170 15.67 -0.39 -14.55
N TYR A 171 14.50 0.25 -14.74
CA TYR A 171 13.71 0.76 -13.63
C TYR A 171 13.08 -0.41 -12.86
N ILE A 172 13.03 -0.28 -11.54
CA ILE A 172 12.30 -1.23 -10.71
C ILE A 172 10.80 -0.95 -10.87
N GLY A 173 10.07 -1.93 -11.38
CA GLY A 173 8.61 -1.84 -11.49
C GLY A 173 7.97 -1.91 -10.11
N TYR A 174 7.15 -0.93 -9.74
CA TYR A 174 6.41 -0.90 -8.48
C TYR A 174 4.96 -1.28 -8.74
N TYR A 175 4.54 -2.44 -8.25
CA TYR A 175 3.25 -3.02 -8.56
C TYR A 175 2.39 -3.20 -7.30
N LEU A 176 1.19 -2.63 -7.36
CA LEU A 176 0.22 -2.62 -6.26
C LEU A 176 -1.05 -3.36 -6.69
N PRO A 177 -1.26 -4.60 -6.22
CA PRO A 177 -2.32 -5.48 -6.73
C PRO A 177 -3.66 -5.31 -6.05
N ASP A 178 -3.75 -4.55 -4.97
CA ASP A 178 -4.79 -4.66 -3.95
C ASP A 178 -5.98 -3.71 -4.14
N GLN A 179 -6.03 -2.92 -5.21
CA GLN A 179 -7.23 -2.16 -5.56
C GLN A 179 -8.23 -3.01 -6.36
N ASP A 180 -9.51 -2.72 -6.18
CA ASP A 180 -10.61 -3.34 -6.91
C ASP A 180 -10.79 -2.67 -8.28
N HIS A 181 -10.52 -3.41 -9.35
CA HIS A 181 -10.61 -2.96 -10.75
C HIS A 181 -11.91 -3.36 -11.45
N GLY A 182 -12.85 -3.92 -10.71
CA GLY A 182 -14.11 -4.41 -11.27
C GLY A 182 -14.04 -5.84 -11.81
N ARG A 183 -15.19 -6.41 -12.11
CA ARG A 183 -15.38 -7.81 -12.47
C ARG A 183 -14.66 -8.21 -13.76
N GLU A 184 -14.72 -7.37 -14.77
CA GLU A 184 -14.22 -7.69 -16.12
C GLU A 184 -12.70 -7.87 -16.17
N GLN A 185 -11.97 -7.27 -15.25
CA GLN A 185 -10.51 -7.28 -15.22
C GLN A 185 -9.93 -8.14 -14.09
N SER A 186 -10.78 -8.80 -13.31
CA SER A 186 -10.35 -9.44 -12.07
C SER A 186 -10.78 -10.91 -12.00
N LEU A 187 -9.99 -11.69 -11.28
CA LEU A 187 -10.36 -13.01 -10.80
C LEU A 187 -10.81 -12.91 -9.34
N PHE A 188 -11.80 -13.71 -8.97
CA PHE A 188 -12.21 -13.84 -7.57
C PHE A 188 -11.35 -14.90 -6.91
N VAL A 189 -10.48 -14.46 -6.00
CA VAL A 189 -9.61 -15.34 -5.21
C VAL A 189 -9.73 -14.99 -3.74
N ASP A 190 -9.43 -15.95 -2.88
CA ASP A 190 -9.51 -15.77 -1.44
C ASP A 190 -8.64 -14.60 -0.97
N PHE A 191 -9.17 -13.85 -0.02
CA PHE A 191 -8.51 -12.74 0.66
C PHE A 191 -9.05 -12.68 2.09
N PHE A 192 -8.24 -13.07 3.06
CA PHE A 192 -8.66 -13.35 4.44
C PHE A 192 -9.88 -14.29 4.47
N ALA A 193 -10.91 -13.94 5.21
CA ALA A 193 -12.13 -14.76 5.33
C ALA A 193 -13.15 -14.55 4.19
N THR A 194 -12.79 -13.86 3.11
CA THR A 194 -13.71 -13.56 2.00
C THR A 194 -13.03 -13.70 0.64
N GLN A 195 -13.77 -13.51 -0.43
CA GLN A 195 -13.23 -13.42 -1.78
C GLN A 195 -13.10 -11.97 -2.25
N LYS A 196 -12.03 -11.70 -2.99
CA LYS A 196 -11.70 -10.37 -3.53
C LYS A 196 -11.50 -10.42 -5.03
N ALA A 197 -12.03 -9.43 -5.72
CA ALA A 197 -11.71 -9.17 -7.13
C ALA A 197 -10.24 -8.72 -7.23
N THR A 198 -9.37 -9.61 -7.69
CA THR A 198 -7.92 -9.41 -7.79
C THR A 198 -7.49 -9.38 -9.24
N LEU A 199 -6.75 -8.32 -9.63
CA LEU A 199 -6.21 -8.17 -10.99
C LEU A 199 -5.05 -9.16 -11.21
N PRO A 200 -5.14 -10.13 -12.15
CA PRO A 200 -4.10 -11.14 -12.36
C PRO A 200 -2.94 -10.65 -13.26
N GLY A 201 -2.67 -9.33 -13.26
CA GLY A 201 -1.76 -8.71 -14.22
C GLY A 201 -0.27 -8.94 -13.97
N LEU A 202 0.15 -9.28 -12.73
CA LEU A 202 1.56 -9.35 -12.35
C LEU A 202 2.31 -10.44 -13.12
N GLY A 203 1.74 -11.62 -13.27
CA GLY A 203 2.36 -12.73 -14.00
C GLY A 203 2.62 -12.37 -15.47
N LYS A 204 1.64 -11.76 -16.14
CA LYS A 204 1.81 -11.24 -17.52
C LYS A 204 2.91 -10.18 -17.61
N LEU A 205 2.93 -9.24 -16.66
CA LEU A 205 3.92 -8.18 -16.63
C LEU A 205 5.32 -8.73 -16.42
N ALA A 206 5.50 -9.66 -15.50
CA ALA A 206 6.77 -10.31 -15.23
C ALA A 206 7.28 -11.05 -16.47
N LYS A 207 6.42 -11.85 -17.12
CA LYS A 207 6.77 -12.58 -18.34
C LYS A 207 7.18 -11.65 -19.49
N VAL A 208 6.35 -10.63 -19.78
CA VAL A 208 6.59 -9.72 -20.93
C VAL A 208 7.80 -8.83 -20.69
N SER A 209 8.05 -8.36 -19.47
CA SER A 209 9.22 -7.54 -19.14
C SER A 209 10.46 -8.36 -18.78
N LYS A 210 10.39 -9.70 -18.82
CA LYS A 210 11.45 -10.62 -18.39
C LYS A 210 11.96 -10.25 -16.98
N ALA A 211 11.04 -9.91 -16.07
CA ALA A 211 11.36 -9.45 -14.74
C ALA A 211 11.24 -10.57 -13.72
N LYS A 212 12.14 -10.59 -12.75
CA LYS A 212 11.98 -11.34 -11.51
C LYS A 212 11.04 -10.56 -10.58
N VAL A 213 10.22 -11.30 -9.84
CA VAL A 213 9.29 -10.71 -8.87
C VAL A 213 9.82 -10.92 -7.46
N LEU A 214 9.90 -9.84 -6.71
CA LEU A 214 10.11 -9.83 -5.27
C LEU A 214 8.93 -9.11 -4.64
N ALA A 215 8.69 -9.37 -3.36
CA ALA A 215 7.66 -8.64 -2.64
C ALA A 215 8.30 -7.73 -1.57
N ALA A 216 7.67 -6.60 -1.31
CA ALA A 216 8.13 -5.67 -0.29
C ALA A 216 6.98 -5.21 0.60
N PHE A 217 7.29 -4.97 1.86
CA PHE A 217 6.37 -4.38 2.82
C PHE A 217 7.04 -3.23 3.55
N THR A 218 6.37 -2.08 3.58
CA THR A 218 6.86 -0.88 4.27
C THR A 218 5.90 -0.52 5.37
N ARG A 219 6.39 -0.37 6.60
CA ARG A 219 5.61 0.08 7.74
C ARG A 219 6.23 1.28 8.43
N LEU A 220 5.41 2.09 9.05
CA LEU A 220 5.83 3.14 9.98
C LEU A 220 5.75 2.56 11.41
N ASN A 221 6.88 2.49 12.08
CA ASN A 221 6.92 2.18 13.51
C ASN A 221 6.60 3.47 14.28
N THR A 222 5.40 3.53 14.86
CA THR A 222 4.89 4.72 15.56
C THR A 222 5.58 4.99 16.90
N GLU A 223 6.28 4.01 17.46
CA GLU A 223 7.06 4.17 18.70
C GLU A 223 8.39 4.88 18.43
N THR A 224 9.06 4.52 17.34
CA THR A 224 10.39 5.01 16.98
C THR A 224 10.38 6.13 15.94
N GLY A 225 9.29 6.28 15.20
CA GLY A 225 9.17 7.18 14.05
C GLY A 225 9.94 6.71 12.80
N LYS A 226 10.43 5.47 12.79
CA LYS A 226 11.20 4.92 11.68
C LYS A 226 10.32 4.14 10.72
N TYR A 227 10.69 4.18 9.45
CA TYR A 227 10.14 3.31 8.42
C TYR A 227 10.95 2.02 8.39
N GLU A 228 10.25 0.90 8.54
CA GLU A 228 10.83 -0.44 8.49
C GLU A 228 10.37 -1.12 7.21
N ILE A 229 11.33 -1.51 6.38
CA ILE A 229 11.10 -2.08 5.07
C ILE A 229 11.64 -3.50 5.05
N THR A 230 10.84 -4.42 4.54
CA THR A 230 11.25 -5.80 4.31
C THR A 230 11.09 -6.14 2.84
N ILE A 231 12.13 -6.70 2.22
CA ILE A 231 12.11 -7.19 0.83
C ILE A 231 12.29 -8.71 0.88
N SER A 232 11.39 -9.45 0.23
CA SER A 232 11.47 -10.91 0.16
C SER A 232 12.60 -11.37 -0.76
N PRO A 233 13.03 -12.63 -0.66
CA PRO A 233 13.70 -13.29 -1.77
C PRO A 233 12.87 -13.24 -3.05
N VAL A 234 13.48 -13.59 -4.19
CA VAL A 234 12.77 -13.79 -5.46
C VAL A 234 11.66 -14.83 -5.27
N TRP A 235 10.51 -14.57 -5.84
CA TRP A 235 9.44 -15.56 -5.86
C TRP A 235 9.80 -16.65 -6.84
N GLU A 236 10.08 -17.83 -6.32
CA GLU A 236 10.36 -19.03 -7.12
C GLU A 236 9.09 -19.47 -7.86
N ASN A 237 9.26 -19.97 -9.08
CA ASN A 237 8.15 -20.44 -9.91
C ASN A 237 7.03 -19.42 -10.17
N PHE A 238 7.38 -18.11 -10.17
CA PHE A 238 6.44 -17.07 -10.51
C PHE A 238 6.87 -16.33 -11.79
N PRO A 239 5.98 -16.15 -12.79
CA PRO A 239 4.60 -16.64 -12.81
C PRO A 239 4.51 -18.17 -12.98
N SER A 240 3.53 -18.79 -12.34
CA SER A 240 3.30 -20.24 -12.36
C SER A 240 2.73 -20.74 -13.70
N GLY A 241 2.13 -19.86 -14.47
CA GLY A 241 1.34 -20.18 -15.66
C GLY A 241 -0.16 -20.30 -15.40
N ASP A 242 -0.58 -20.35 -14.14
CA ASP A 242 -1.97 -20.28 -13.68
C ASP A 242 -2.24 -18.90 -13.10
N GLU A 243 -3.06 -18.11 -13.79
CA GLU A 243 -3.40 -16.74 -13.36
C GLU A 243 -4.14 -16.72 -12.02
N HIS A 244 -4.93 -17.75 -11.70
CA HIS A 244 -5.64 -17.85 -10.43
C HIS A 244 -4.68 -18.14 -9.27
N ALA A 245 -3.76 -19.09 -9.46
CA ALA A 245 -2.71 -19.39 -8.49
C ALA A 245 -1.80 -18.18 -8.26
N ASP A 246 -1.41 -17.47 -9.32
CA ASP A 246 -0.60 -16.26 -9.24
C ASP A 246 -1.34 -15.13 -8.47
N ALA A 247 -2.63 -14.94 -8.75
CA ALA A 247 -3.46 -13.95 -8.03
C ALA A 247 -3.60 -14.32 -6.55
N ARG A 248 -3.79 -15.62 -6.24
CA ARG A 248 -3.86 -16.09 -4.85
C ARG A 248 -2.52 -15.90 -4.12
N ALA A 249 -1.40 -16.16 -4.77
CA ALA A 249 -0.06 -15.95 -4.19
C ALA A 249 0.16 -14.47 -3.78
N MET A 250 -0.30 -13.51 -4.60
CA MET A 250 -0.26 -12.09 -4.26
C MET A 250 -1.08 -11.80 -2.99
N ASN A 251 -2.31 -12.32 -2.91
CA ASN A 251 -3.17 -12.11 -1.74
C ASN A 251 -2.57 -12.77 -0.49
N VAL A 252 -2.01 -13.98 -0.59
CA VAL A 252 -1.33 -14.65 0.54
C VAL A 252 -0.21 -13.81 1.12
N PHE A 253 0.62 -13.22 0.27
CA PHE A 253 1.67 -12.32 0.75
C PHE A 253 1.08 -11.13 1.53
N ILE A 254 0.05 -10.48 0.97
CA ILE A 254 -0.60 -9.34 1.61
C ILE A 254 -1.19 -9.76 2.97
N GLU A 255 -1.93 -10.87 3.00
CA GLU A 255 -2.53 -11.42 4.22
C GLU A 255 -1.48 -11.66 5.32
N GLN A 256 -0.34 -12.28 4.97
CA GLN A 256 0.74 -12.54 5.90
C GLN A 256 1.33 -11.28 6.51
N GLN A 257 1.51 -10.22 5.72
CA GLN A 257 2.07 -8.96 6.22
C GLN A 257 1.03 -8.19 7.04
N VAL A 258 -0.19 -8.10 6.52
CA VAL A 258 -1.28 -7.35 7.15
C VAL A 258 -1.77 -8.03 8.44
N SER A 259 -1.73 -9.36 8.53
CA SER A 259 -2.05 -10.06 9.79
C SER A 259 -1.09 -9.70 10.93
N ARG A 260 0.17 -9.36 10.59
CA ARG A 260 1.18 -8.93 11.58
C ARG A 260 1.07 -7.44 11.94
N TYR A 261 0.65 -6.63 10.98
CA TYR A 261 0.63 -5.17 11.08
C TYR A 261 -0.64 -4.61 10.43
N PRO A 262 -1.84 -4.95 10.96
CA PRO A 262 -3.10 -4.59 10.34
C PRO A 262 -3.32 -3.07 10.28
N GLU A 263 -2.75 -2.31 11.19
CA GLU A 263 -2.83 -0.85 11.25
C GLU A 263 -2.10 -0.15 10.10
N GLN A 264 -1.16 -0.85 9.44
CA GLN A 264 -0.38 -0.27 8.35
C GLN A 264 -1.12 -0.25 7.02
N TYR A 265 -2.14 -1.11 6.85
CA TYR A 265 -2.81 -1.30 5.57
C TYR A 265 -3.87 -0.23 5.31
N MET A 266 -3.98 0.21 4.06
CA MET A 266 -4.94 1.26 3.67
C MET A 266 -6.37 0.71 3.55
N TRP A 267 -6.95 0.28 4.67
CA TRP A 267 -8.33 -0.18 4.78
C TRP A 267 -9.38 0.87 4.36
N THR A 268 -8.97 2.11 4.12
CA THR A 268 -9.84 3.18 3.61
C THR A 268 -10.34 2.94 2.19
N PHE A 269 -9.66 2.09 1.42
CA PHE A 269 -10.10 1.72 0.08
C PHE A 269 -11.32 0.80 0.12
N GLN A 270 -12.09 0.83 -0.95
CA GLN A 270 -13.19 -0.10 -1.19
C GLN A 270 -12.63 -1.40 -1.82
N LEU A 271 -11.89 -2.18 -1.02
CA LEU A 271 -11.15 -3.37 -1.47
C LEU A 271 -12.05 -4.50 -1.97
N LEU A 272 -13.28 -4.56 -1.48
CA LEU A 272 -14.25 -5.62 -1.70
C LEU A 272 -15.52 -5.10 -2.41
N ARG A 273 -15.40 -4.02 -3.19
CA ARG A 273 -16.53 -3.37 -3.86
C ARG A 273 -17.24 -4.30 -4.83
N THR A 274 -16.45 -5.06 -5.58
CA THR A 274 -16.94 -6.02 -6.55
C THR A 274 -17.01 -7.39 -5.89
N ARG A 275 -18.24 -7.93 -5.81
CA ARG A 275 -18.50 -9.21 -5.15
C ARG A 275 -18.60 -10.36 -6.17
N PRO A 276 -18.35 -11.62 -5.76
CA PRO A 276 -18.48 -12.79 -6.63
C PRO A 276 -19.89 -12.93 -7.24
N ASP A 277 -20.94 -12.74 -6.45
CA ASP A 277 -22.31 -12.67 -6.99
C ASP A 277 -22.55 -11.26 -7.58
N PRO A 278 -22.92 -11.16 -8.88
CA PRO A 278 -23.22 -9.88 -9.50
C PRO A 278 -24.44 -9.17 -8.91
N ASN A 279 -25.34 -9.91 -8.25
CA ASN A 279 -26.53 -9.36 -7.61
C ASN A 279 -26.28 -8.89 -6.18
N GLU A 280 -25.14 -9.27 -5.59
CA GLU A 280 -24.76 -8.83 -4.25
C GLU A 280 -24.41 -7.34 -4.26
N ARG A 281 -25.04 -6.59 -3.35
CA ARG A 281 -24.75 -5.16 -3.20
C ARG A 281 -23.34 -4.96 -2.65
N SER A 282 -22.71 -3.85 -3.06
CA SER A 282 -21.42 -3.47 -2.50
C SER A 282 -21.50 -3.33 -0.97
N PRO A 283 -20.56 -3.93 -0.23
CA PRO A 283 -20.52 -3.86 1.24
C PRO A 283 -20.52 -2.43 1.79
N TYR A 284 -19.97 -1.50 1.04
CA TYR A 284 -19.84 -0.09 1.44
C TYR A 284 -21.14 0.72 1.34
N ASN A 285 -22.19 0.10 0.83
CA ASN A 285 -23.55 0.65 0.80
C ASN A 285 -24.50 -0.14 1.74
N ASN A 286 -23.99 -1.11 2.49
CA ASN A 286 -24.75 -1.89 3.46
C ASN A 286 -24.71 -1.20 4.84
N GLU A 287 -25.87 -0.88 5.39
CA GLU A 287 -26.01 -0.22 6.71
C GLU A 287 -25.46 -1.11 7.84
N ASP A 288 -25.63 -2.44 7.76
CA ASP A 288 -25.17 -3.39 8.77
C ASP A 288 -23.64 -3.47 8.86
N LEU A 289 -22.93 -3.04 7.80
CA LEU A 289 -21.47 -2.99 7.73
C LEU A 289 -20.90 -1.60 7.99
N LYS A 290 -21.73 -0.64 8.39
CA LYS A 290 -21.25 0.66 8.86
C LYS A 290 -20.75 0.56 10.29
N LYS A 291 -19.71 1.35 10.59
CA LYS A 291 -19.24 1.47 11.97
C LYS A 291 -20.38 1.94 12.85
N PRO A 292 -20.73 1.22 13.93
CA PRO A 292 -21.71 1.67 14.89
C PRO A 292 -21.32 3.03 15.49
N ALA A 293 -22.30 3.92 15.67
CA ALA A 293 -22.07 5.14 16.43
C ALA A 293 -21.74 4.78 17.87
N VAL A 294 -20.71 5.41 18.42
CA VAL A 294 -20.42 5.27 19.86
C VAL A 294 -21.57 5.91 20.61
N LYS A 295 -22.38 5.10 21.30
CA LYS A 295 -23.38 5.64 22.24
C LYS A 295 -22.61 6.34 23.34
N SER A 296 -22.75 7.68 23.39
CA SER A 296 -22.21 8.54 24.46
C SER A 296 -22.79 8.19 25.80
#